data_67899e4151990e9b65e2ab59a6b0bedb
#
_entry.id   67899e4151990e9b65e2ab59a6b0bedb
#
_cell.length_a   1.000
_cell.length_b   1.000
_cell.length_c   1.000
_cell.angle_alpha   90.00
_cell.angle_beta   90.00
_cell.angle_gamma   90.00
#
_symmetry.space_group_name_H-M   'P 1'
#
loop_
_entity.id
_entity.type
_entity.pdbx_description
1 polymer ?
#
loop_
_entity_poly.entity_id
_entity_poly.type
_entity_poly.pdbx_seq_one_letter_code
_entity_poly.pdbx_strand_id
1 'polypeptide(L)'
;MAKTLIAYFSHTGENYFGGTIKNITKGNTAVVAETIAKILGCEFVKDKLGSSAQAERRDLFEIQTVKVYPVNYKECCDEAQKEGRANARPELKGALPNIAEYDTIVLGYPCWWGTMPQAVFTFLESADFAGKKILPFCTHEGSGMGRSESDIKKLCPTADVVKGLAINGSSCNSAEASVKKWLNANGL
;
A
#
# COMPACT_ATOMS: atom_id res chain seq x y z
N MET A 1 1.92 13.72 19.50
CA MET A 1 0.87 12.75 19.09
C MET A 1 1.37 12.04 17.86
N ALA A 2 1.26 10.70 17.81
CA ALA A 2 1.74 9.91 16.70
C ALA A 2 0.98 10.24 15.41
N LYS A 3 1.71 10.52 14.33
CA LYS A 3 1.13 10.77 13.00
C LYS A 3 1.20 9.51 12.16
N THR A 4 0.10 9.14 11.54
CA THR A 4 0.01 7.94 10.70
C THR A 4 -0.25 8.30 9.24
N LEU A 5 0.56 7.75 8.34
CA LEU A 5 0.33 7.77 6.90
C LEU A 5 -0.18 6.41 6.45
N ILE A 6 -1.26 6.37 5.69
CA ILE A 6 -1.68 5.20 4.92
C ILE A 6 -1.22 5.43 3.50
N ALA A 7 -0.12 4.80 3.09
CA ALA A 7 0.38 4.83 1.73
C ALA A 7 0.04 3.51 1.03
N TYR A 8 -0.53 3.56 -0.16
CA TYR A 8 -0.90 2.34 -0.87
C TYR A 8 -0.76 2.47 -2.38
N PHE A 9 -0.40 1.37 -3.02
CA PHE A 9 -0.51 1.19 -4.46
C PHE A 9 -1.69 0.28 -4.76
N SER A 10 -2.50 0.61 -5.78
CA SER A 10 -3.64 -0.20 -6.19
C SER A 10 -3.77 -0.22 -7.70
N HIS A 11 -4.35 -1.28 -8.26
CA HIS A 11 -4.57 -1.45 -9.68
C HIS A 11 -6.05 -1.73 -9.97
N THR A 12 -6.59 -1.05 -10.97
CA THR A 12 -7.96 -1.24 -11.51
C THR A 12 -7.90 -1.97 -12.84
N GLY A 13 -9.04 -2.27 -13.45
CA GLY A 13 -9.11 -3.02 -14.70
C GLY A 13 -9.25 -4.51 -14.44
N GLU A 14 -8.72 -5.33 -15.35
CA GLU A 14 -8.78 -6.78 -15.20
C GLU A 14 -7.87 -7.24 -14.07
N ASN A 15 -8.44 -7.94 -13.12
CA ASN A 15 -7.77 -8.54 -11.99
C ASN A 15 -8.21 -9.99 -11.81
N TYR A 16 -7.30 -10.85 -11.34
CA TYR A 16 -7.68 -12.17 -10.86
C TYR A 16 -8.45 -12.01 -9.56
N PHE A 17 -9.68 -12.52 -9.51
CA PHE A 17 -10.61 -12.26 -8.43
C PHE A 17 -11.50 -13.48 -8.18
N GLY A 18 -11.28 -14.20 -7.10
CA GLY A 18 -12.09 -15.35 -6.71
C GLY A 18 -12.09 -16.47 -7.75
N GLY A 19 -10.94 -16.77 -8.36
CA GLY A 19 -10.77 -17.86 -9.33
C GLY A 19 -11.00 -17.48 -10.80
N THR A 20 -11.39 -16.23 -11.10
CA THR A 20 -11.65 -15.76 -12.47
C THR A 20 -11.07 -14.37 -12.69
N ILE A 21 -10.87 -13.99 -13.96
CA ILE A 21 -10.51 -12.61 -14.29
C ILE A 21 -11.79 -11.77 -14.31
N LYS A 22 -11.78 -10.66 -13.57
CA LYS A 22 -12.87 -9.68 -13.51
C LYS A 22 -12.34 -8.29 -13.73
N ASN A 23 -13.13 -7.46 -14.40
CA ASN A 23 -12.84 -6.03 -14.50
C ASN A 23 -13.38 -5.33 -13.23
N ILE A 24 -12.51 -4.72 -12.46
CA ILE A 24 -12.84 -3.99 -11.24
C ILE A 24 -12.57 -2.51 -11.40
N THR A 25 -13.51 -1.66 -11.01
CA THR A 25 -13.40 -0.19 -11.10
C THR A 25 -12.63 0.40 -9.94
N LYS A 26 -12.51 -0.34 -8.84
CA LYS A 26 -11.69 0.01 -7.67
C LYS A 26 -10.82 -1.19 -7.31
N GLY A 27 -9.51 -0.98 -7.25
CA GLY A 27 -8.58 -2.05 -6.89
C GLY A 27 -8.74 -2.53 -5.45
N ASN A 28 -8.50 -3.80 -5.21
CA ASN A 28 -8.69 -4.45 -3.90
C ASN A 28 -7.88 -3.76 -2.79
N THR A 29 -6.65 -3.33 -3.08
CA THR A 29 -5.80 -2.63 -2.11
C THR A 29 -6.40 -1.28 -1.72
N ALA A 30 -6.99 -0.54 -2.67
CA ALA A 30 -7.67 0.73 -2.39
C ALA A 30 -8.88 0.52 -1.47
N VAL A 31 -9.67 -0.54 -1.69
CA VAL A 31 -10.80 -0.89 -0.80
C VAL A 31 -10.34 -1.09 0.64
N VAL A 32 -9.26 -1.83 0.83
CA VAL A 32 -8.70 -2.07 2.18
C VAL A 32 -8.11 -0.79 2.78
N ALA A 33 -7.38 0.01 1.98
CA ALA A 33 -6.81 1.28 2.44
C ALA A 33 -7.90 2.26 2.91
N GLU A 34 -9.00 2.37 2.17
CA GLU A 34 -10.16 3.19 2.57
C GLU A 34 -10.84 2.65 3.84
N THR A 35 -10.92 1.33 3.99
CA THR A 35 -11.43 0.71 5.22
C THR A 35 -10.56 1.07 6.42
N ILE A 36 -9.24 1.01 6.27
CA ILE A 36 -8.27 1.43 7.30
C ILE A 36 -8.45 2.92 7.59
N ALA A 37 -8.52 3.76 6.55
CA ALA A 37 -8.72 5.20 6.69
C ALA A 37 -10.01 5.54 7.45
N LYS A 38 -11.10 4.86 7.14
CA LYS A 38 -12.38 5.02 7.86
C LYS A 38 -12.26 4.62 9.34
N ILE A 39 -11.62 3.50 9.65
CA ILE A 39 -11.42 3.02 11.03
C ILE A 39 -10.58 4.03 11.81
N LEU A 40 -9.52 4.55 11.21
CA LEU A 40 -8.60 5.50 11.84
C LEU A 40 -9.08 6.95 11.79
N GLY A 41 -10.18 7.26 11.10
CA GLY A 41 -10.68 8.64 10.94
C GLY A 41 -9.74 9.53 10.12
N CYS A 42 -9.15 8.97 9.05
CA CYS A 42 -8.24 9.70 8.16
C CYS A 42 -8.97 10.66 7.23
N GLU A 43 -8.32 11.78 6.92
CA GLU A 43 -8.74 12.68 5.84
C GLU A 43 -7.85 12.50 4.61
N PHE A 44 -8.41 12.67 3.41
CA PHE A 44 -7.66 12.62 2.16
C PHE A 44 -6.67 13.79 2.06
N VAL A 45 -5.43 13.53 1.64
CA VAL A 45 -4.36 14.55 1.50
C VAL A 45 -4.63 15.57 0.39
N LYS A 46 -5.67 15.39 -0.43
CA LYS A 46 -5.85 16.13 -1.69
C LYS A 46 -5.96 17.65 -1.60
N ASP A 47 -6.30 18.26 -0.46
CA ASP A 47 -6.60 19.69 -0.39
C ASP A 47 -6.24 20.38 0.93
N LYS A 48 -5.00 20.29 1.40
CA LYS A 48 -4.63 21.07 2.59
C LYS A 48 -3.73 22.27 2.32
N LEU A 49 -4.30 23.30 1.74
CA LEU A 49 -3.96 24.69 2.05
C LEU A 49 -4.87 25.16 3.20
N GLY A 50 -4.38 25.12 4.44
CA GLY A 50 -4.97 25.78 5.61
C GLY A 50 -5.95 24.96 6.45
N SER A 51 -5.45 24.10 7.31
CA SER A 51 -6.17 23.68 8.51
C SER A 51 -5.20 23.56 9.67
N SER A 52 -5.26 24.52 10.58
CA SER A 52 -4.61 24.52 11.87
C SER A 52 -5.46 23.75 12.89
N ALA A 53 -5.36 22.43 12.94
CA ALA A 53 -5.90 21.67 14.04
C ALA A 53 -4.84 20.63 14.47
N GLN A 54 -4.43 20.74 15.74
CA GLN A 54 -3.48 19.84 16.42
C GLN A 54 -4.12 18.51 16.82
N ALA A 55 -4.95 17.93 15.96
CA ALA A 55 -5.44 16.57 16.11
C ALA A 55 -4.41 15.58 15.55
N GLU A 56 -4.46 14.33 16.00
CA GLU A 56 -3.70 13.23 15.42
C GLU A 56 -3.90 13.23 13.91
N ARG A 57 -2.87 13.60 13.16
CA ARG A 57 -2.96 13.67 11.70
C ARG A 57 -2.82 12.28 11.13
N ARG A 58 -3.84 11.84 10.43
CA ARG A 58 -3.89 10.55 9.73
C ARG A 58 -4.20 10.84 8.28
N ASP A 59 -3.25 10.56 7.41
CA ASP A 59 -3.31 10.90 6.01
C ASP A 59 -3.40 9.64 5.14
N LEU A 60 -4.13 9.74 4.03
CA LEU A 60 -4.26 8.69 3.02
C LEU A 60 -3.58 9.14 1.72
N PHE A 61 -2.64 8.35 1.22
CA PHE A 61 -1.86 8.64 0.01
C PHE A 61 -1.84 7.46 -0.95
N GLU A 62 -2.27 7.67 -2.18
CA GLU A 62 -2.15 6.67 -3.25
C GLU A 62 -0.82 6.82 -3.98
N ILE A 63 -0.01 5.77 -3.98
CA ILE A 63 1.22 5.68 -4.76
C ILE A 63 0.83 5.46 -6.21
N GLN A 64 1.01 6.47 -7.04
CA GLN A 64 0.73 6.43 -8.47
C GLN A 64 2.02 6.55 -9.27
N THR A 65 2.07 5.94 -10.45
CA THR A 65 3.18 6.05 -11.39
C THR A 65 2.85 6.98 -12.54
N VAL A 66 3.87 7.65 -13.09
CA VAL A 66 3.72 8.42 -14.35
C VAL A 66 3.29 7.49 -15.47
N LYS A 67 3.92 6.32 -15.55
CA LYS A 67 3.51 5.23 -16.45
C LYS A 67 2.19 4.64 -15.96
N VAL A 68 1.24 4.48 -16.86
CA VAL A 68 -0.03 3.79 -16.59
C VAL A 68 0.15 2.29 -16.87
N TYR A 69 -0.17 1.45 -15.89
CA TYR A 69 -0.17 0.00 -16.09
C TYR A 69 -1.34 -0.43 -16.98
N PRO A 70 -1.16 -1.48 -17.82
CA PRO A 70 -2.23 -1.99 -18.68
C PRO A 70 -3.45 -2.41 -17.88
N VAL A 71 -4.65 -2.14 -18.42
CA VAL A 71 -5.91 -2.59 -17.82
C VAL A 71 -6.18 -4.07 -18.07
N ASN A 72 -5.58 -4.64 -19.12
CA ASN A 72 -5.64 -6.08 -19.41
C ASN A 72 -4.78 -6.86 -18.43
N TYR A 73 -5.31 -7.93 -17.86
CA TYR A 73 -4.63 -8.72 -16.83
C TYR A 73 -3.30 -9.30 -17.29
N LYS A 74 -3.29 -9.94 -18.48
CA LYS A 74 -2.07 -10.57 -18.99
C LYS A 74 -0.98 -9.54 -19.27
N GLU A 75 -1.32 -8.46 -19.94
CA GLU A 75 -0.38 -7.39 -20.27
C GLU A 75 0.20 -6.74 -18.99
N CYS A 76 -0.65 -6.53 -17.98
CA CYS A 76 -0.21 -6.03 -16.68
C CYS A 76 0.76 -7.01 -15.98
N CYS A 77 0.46 -8.31 -16.02
CA CYS A 77 1.35 -9.34 -15.46
C CYS A 77 2.69 -9.38 -16.19
N ASP A 78 2.70 -9.30 -17.52
CA ASP A 78 3.91 -9.32 -18.34
C ASP A 78 4.78 -8.08 -18.05
N GLU A 79 4.16 -6.89 -17.94
CA GLU A 79 4.86 -5.66 -17.59
C GLU A 79 5.43 -5.70 -16.18
N ALA A 80 4.65 -6.12 -15.20
CA ALA A 80 5.10 -6.26 -13.81
C ALA A 80 6.27 -7.26 -13.69
N GLN A 81 6.24 -8.36 -14.46
CA GLN A 81 7.33 -9.33 -14.50
C GLN A 81 8.60 -8.73 -15.08
N LYS A 82 8.48 -7.99 -16.20
CA LYS A 82 9.59 -7.28 -16.82
C LYS A 82 10.24 -6.29 -15.87
N GLU A 83 9.43 -5.48 -15.19
CA GLU A 83 9.91 -4.53 -14.17
C GLU A 83 10.63 -5.25 -13.03
N GLY A 84 10.05 -6.35 -12.52
CA GLY A 84 10.67 -7.14 -11.46
C GLY A 84 12.01 -7.73 -11.85
N ARG A 85 12.13 -8.29 -13.07
CA ARG A 85 13.40 -8.84 -13.60
C ARG A 85 14.47 -7.76 -13.82
N ALA A 86 14.05 -6.57 -14.25
CA ALA A 86 14.93 -5.43 -14.45
C ALA A 86 15.26 -4.68 -13.16
N ASN A 87 14.67 -5.07 -12.03
CA ASN A 87 14.72 -4.32 -10.77
C ASN A 87 14.41 -2.83 -11.02
N ALA A 88 13.38 -2.58 -11.84
CA ALA A 88 13.01 -1.24 -12.27
C ALA A 88 12.52 -0.37 -11.10
N ARG A 89 12.64 0.96 -11.27
CA ARG A 89 12.09 1.94 -10.35
C ARG A 89 11.19 2.90 -11.13
N PRO A 90 9.92 2.52 -11.34
CA PRO A 90 8.98 3.39 -12.04
C PRO A 90 8.89 4.76 -11.39
N GLU A 91 8.90 5.81 -12.20
CA GLU A 91 8.74 7.18 -11.73
C GLU A 91 7.36 7.36 -11.10
N LEU A 92 7.33 7.95 -9.88
CA LEU A 92 6.11 8.23 -9.17
C LEU A 92 5.51 9.55 -9.59
N LYS A 93 4.17 9.61 -9.62
CA LYS A 93 3.43 10.78 -10.06
C LYS A 93 3.16 11.74 -8.90
N GLY A 94 3.46 13.01 -9.13
CA GLY A 94 3.12 14.08 -8.19
C GLY A 94 4.08 14.21 -7.01
N ALA A 95 3.71 15.06 -6.06
CA ALA A 95 4.49 15.27 -4.85
C ALA A 95 4.27 14.15 -3.84
N LEU A 96 5.36 13.60 -3.33
CA LEU A 96 5.32 12.59 -2.27
C LEU A 96 5.08 13.24 -0.90
N PRO A 97 4.42 12.54 0.04
CA PRO A 97 4.27 13.02 1.41
C PRO A 97 5.66 13.14 2.09
N ASN A 98 5.80 14.15 2.93
CA ASN A 98 7.00 14.29 3.75
C ASN A 98 7.01 13.22 4.84
N ILE A 99 7.71 12.10 4.62
CA ILE A 99 7.77 10.96 5.53
C ILE A 99 8.28 11.34 6.92
N ALA A 100 9.14 12.37 7.02
CA ALA A 100 9.65 12.82 8.32
C ALA A 100 8.54 13.27 9.30
N GLU A 101 7.36 13.64 8.78
CA GLU A 101 6.23 14.07 9.60
C GLU A 101 5.44 12.92 10.25
N TYR A 102 5.69 11.67 9.87
CA TYR A 102 4.93 10.51 10.32
C TYR A 102 5.79 9.60 11.20
N ASP A 103 5.16 9.02 12.22
CA ASP A 103 5.77 8.01 13.09
C ASP A 103 5.45 6.59 12.61
N THR A 104 4.26 6.44 12.01
CA THR A 104 3.73 5.16 11.55
C THR A 104 3.31 5.23 10.09
N ILE A 105 3.71 4.22 9.31
CA ILE A 105 3.35 4.07 7.90
C ILE A 105 2.58 2.76 7.76
N VAL A 106 1.29 2.84 7.42
CA VAL A 106 0.51 1.69 6.96
C VAL A 106 0.71 1.58 5.47
N LEU A 107 1.37 0.51 5.01
CA LEU A 107 1.81 0.35 3.62
C LEU A 107 1.03 -0.75 2.90
N GLY A 108 0.22 -0.37 1.91
CA GLY A 108 -0.65 -1.28 1.16
C GLY A 108 -0.21 -1.55 -0.26
N TYR A 109 -0.32 -2.82 -0.70
CA TYR A 109 0.03 -3.20 -2.07
C TYR A 109 -0.62 -4.54 -2.47
N PRO A 110 -0.85 -4.78 -3.77
CA PRO A 110 -1.19 -6.11 -4.27
C PRO A 110 0.07 -6.99 -4.33
N CYS A 111 -0.09 -8.30 -4.17
CA CYS A 111 1.00 -9.25 -4.39
C CYS A 111 1.24 -9.44 -5.90
N TRP A 112 2.31 -8.87 -6.42
CA TRP A 112 2.75 -9.04 -7.79
C TRP A 112 4.05 -9.86 -7.83
N TRP A 113 3.98 -11.02 -8.49
CA TRP A 113 5.14 -11.93 -8.62
C TRP A 113 5.83 -12.28 -7.29
N GLY A 114 5.00 -12.49 -6.25
CA GLY A 114 5.47 -12.91 -4.93
C GLY A 114 6.08 -11.80 -4.06
N THR A 115 5.90 -10.55 -4.44
CA THR A 115 6.31 -9.37 -3.66
C THR A 115 5.40 -8.19 -3.93
N MET A 116 5.80 -6.99 -3.54
CA MET A 116 5.12 -5.73 -3.88
C MET A 116 5.47 -5.25 -5.28
N PRO A 117 4.63 -4.41 -5.95
CA PRO A 117 4.94 -3.75 -7.21
C PRO A 117 6.19 -2.87 -7.13
N GLN A 118 6.93 -2.72 -8.24
CA GLN A 118 8.16 -1.92 -8.27
C GLN A 118 7.94 -0.44 -7.92
N ALA A 119 6.74 0.10 -8.14
CA ALA A 119 6.37 1.43 -7.67
C ALA A 119 6.46 1.59 -6.14
N VAL A 120 6.17 0.52 -5.38
CA VAL A 120 6.30 0.53 -3.91
C VAL A 120 7.77 0.50 -3.50
N PHE A 121 8.63 -0.19 -4.25
CA PHE A 121 10.09 -0.10 -4.05
C PHE A 121 10.58 1.33 -4.26
N THR A 122 10.15 1.99 -5.35
CA THR A 122 10.48 3.41 -5.59
C THR A 122 10.04 4.30 -4.43
N PHE A 123 8.83 4.10 -3.91
CA PHE A 123 8.32 4.86 -2.77
C PHE A 123 9.18 4.67 -1.51
N LEU A 124 9.54 3.43 -1.18
CA LEU A 124 10.36 3.14 -0.01
C LEU A 124 11.81 3.66 -0.14
N GLU A 125 12.32 3.79 -1.36
CA GLU A 125 13.65 4.35 -1.62
C GLU A 125 13.64 5.88 -1.74
N SER A 126 12.47 6.52 -1.80
CA SER A 126 12.32 7.97 -2.00
C SER A 126 12.52 8.81 -0.74
N ALA A 127 12.56 8.20 0.45
CA ALA A 127 12.65 8.89 1.72
C ALA A 127 13.34 8.04 2.79
N ASP A 128 13.70 8.67 3.91
CA ASP A 128 14.24 7.97 5.07
C ASP A 128 13.10 7.46 5.99
N PHE A 129 13.07 6.16 6.19
CA PHE A 129 12.13 5.47 7.08
C PHE A 129 12.77 5.06 8.42
N ALA A 130 13.96 5.55 8.75
CA ALA A 130 14.64 5.23 10.00
C ALA A 130 13.77 5.57 11.22
N GLY A 131 13.65 4.62 12.15
CA GLY A 131 12.84 4.76 13.36
C GLY A 131 11.33 4.79 13.14
N LYS A 132 10.85 4.66 11.89
CA LYS A 132 9.41 4.58 11.60
C LYS A 132 8.89 3.18 11.85
N LYS A 133 7.63 3.08 12.30
CA LYS A 133 6.91 1.82 12.36
C LYS A 133 6.21 1.59 11.01
N ILE A 134 6.49 0.48 10.34
CA ILE A 134 5.87 0.12 9.06
C ILE A 134 4.93 -1.07 9.27
N LEU A 135 3.66 -0.87 8.97
CA LEU A 135 2.60 -1.88 9.01
C LEU A 135 2.23 -2.26 7.57
N PRO A 136 2.80 -3.32 6.99
CA PRO A 136 2.47 -3.72 5.64
C PRO A 136 1.15 -4.49 5.58
N PHE A 137 0.29 -4.21 4.58
CA PHE A 137 -0.82 -5.08 4.21
C PHE A 137 -0.78 -5.41 2.73
N CYS A 138 -1.14 -6.62 2.40
CA CYS A 138 -1.07 -7.13 1.03
C CYS A 138 -2.41 -7.73 0.61
N THR A 139 -2.91 -7.34 -0.56
CA THR A 139 -4.04 -8.01 -1.20
C THR A 139 -3.52 -9.04 -2.19
N HIS A 140 -4.09 -10.26 -2.17
CA HIS A 140 -3.59 -11.38 -2.97
C HIS A 140 -4.72 -12.34 -3.34
N GLU A 141 -4.46 -13.27 -4.26
CA GLU A 141 -5.35 -14.38 -4.60
C GLU A 141 -4.63 -15.74 -4.40
N GLY A 142 -4.08 -15.94 -3.18
CA GLY A 142 -3.42 -17.18 -2.79
C GLY A 142 -1.95 -17.06 -2.37
N SER A 143 -1.25 -15.97 -2.75
CA SER A 143 0.20 -15.80 -2.49
C SER A 143 0.56 -15.31 -1.08
N GLY A 144 -0.43 -14.83 -0.30
CA GLY A 144 -0.17 -14.17 0.98
C GLY A 144 0.73 -12.93 0.82
N MET A 145 1.60 -12.69 1.80
CA MET A 145 2.60 -11.62 1.76
C MET A 145 3.76 -11.90 0.79
N GLY A 146 3.93 -13.15 0.36
CA GLY A 146 5.12 -13.55 -0.40
C GLY A 146 6.41 -13.21 0.36
N ARG A 147 7.39 -12.60 -0.35
CA ARG A 147 8.64 -12.12 0.25
C ARG A 147 8.61 -10.62 0.61
N SER A 148 7.48 -9.94 0.45
CA SER A 148 7.39 -8.48 0.55
C SER A 148 7.85 -7.92 1.91
N GLU A 149 7.54 -8.59 3.03
CA GLU A 149 8.03 -8.18 4.35
C GLU A 149 9.57 -8.21 4.43
N SER A 150 10.19 -9.23 3.85
CA SER A 150 11.65 -9.32 3.76
C SER A 150 12.24 -8.23 2.88
N ASP A 151 11.58 -7.91 1.77
CA ASP A 151 12.02 -6.87 0.85
C ASP A 151 11.90 -5.47 1.51
N ILE A 152 10.80 -5.20 2.24
CA ILE A 152 10.64 -3.96 3.02
C ILE A 152 11.76 -3.82 4.08
N LYS A 153 12.05 -4.90 4.83
CA LYS A 153 13.12 -4.89 5.84
C LYS A 153 14.50 -4.63 5.24
N LYS A 154 14.75 -5.10 4.02
CA LYS A 154 16.01 -4.81 3.31
C LYS A 154 16.11 -3.35 2.86
N LEU A 155 15.01 -2.75 2.41
CA LEU A 155 14.97 -1.36 1.97
C LEU A 155 14.99 -0.39 3.16
N CYS A 156 14.36 -0.75 4.26
CA CYS A 156 14.22 0.07 5.44
C CYS A 156 14.82 -0.64 6.67
N PRO A 157 16.15 -0.88 6.72
CA PRO A 157 16.77 -1.75 7.72
C PRO A 157 16.70 -1.21 9.15
N THR A 158 16.45 0.08 9.31
CA THR A 158 16.35 0.77 10.60
C THR A 158 14.91 1.11 11.00
N ALA A 159 13.92 0.70 10.17
CA ALA A 159 12.51 0.80 10.51
C ALA A 159 12.03 -0.42 11.31
N ASP A 160 11.01 -0.21 12.16
CA ASP A 160 10.28 -1.30 12.82
C ASP A 160 9.21 -1.86 11.87
N VAL A 161 9.56 -2.89 11.11
CA VAL A 161 8.63 -3.56 10.17
C VAL A 161 7.92 -4.67 10.90
N VAL A 162 6.66 -4.45 11.26
CA VAL A 162 5.84 -5.43 11.98
C VAL A 162 5.31 -6.52 11.06
N LYS A 163 4.71 -7.56 11.64
CA LYS A 163 4.03 -8.61 10.87
C LYS A 163 2.87 -8.03 10.07
N GLY A 164 2.89 -8.28 8.77
CA GLY A 164 1.90 -7.78 7.83
C GLY A 164 0.55 -8.52 7.90
N LEU A 165 -0.45 -7.89 7.28
CA LEU A 165 -1.80 -8.42 7.11
C LEU A 165 -1.99 -8.85 5.65
N ALA A 166 -2.16 -10.15 5.41
CA ALA A 166 -2.54 -10.67 4.10
C ALA A 166 -4.06 -10.77 4.00
N ILE A 167 -4.64 -10.20 2.94
CA ILE A 167 -6.08 -10.19 2.69
C ILE A 167 -6.33 -10.76 1.30
N ASN A 168 -7.17 -11.79 1.22
CA ASN A 168 -7.60 -12.29 -0.08
C ASN A 168 -8.42 -11.19 -0.80
N GLY A 169 -8.04 -10.85 -2.04
CA GLY A 169 -8.65 -9.76 -2.81
C GLY A 169 -10.15 -9.93 -2.99
N SER A 170 -10.62 -11.17 -3.22
CA SER A 170 -12.05 -11.46 -3.31
C SER A 170 -12.84 -11.25 -2.02
N SER A 171 -12.14 -11.10 -0.88
CA SER A 171 -12.72 -10.84 0.44
C SER A 171 -12.44 -9.44 0.97
N CYS A 172 -11.85 -8.54 0.18
CA CYS A 172 -11.45 -7.21 0.63
C CYS A 172 -12.62 -6.38 1.21
N ASN A 173 -13.83 -6.53 0.66
CA ASN A 173 -15.04 -5.83 1.13
C ASN A 173 -15.52 -6.30 2.52
N SER A 174 -15.12 -7.48 2.97
CA SER A 174 -15.49 -8.05 4.28
C SER A 174 -14.34 -8.08 5.28
N ALA A 175 -13.22 -7.40 4.97
CA ALA A 175 -11.98 -7.46 5.76
C ALA A 175 -12.00 -6.59 7.03
N GLU A 176 -13.04 -5.80 7.28
CA GLU A 176 -13.07 -4.79 8.36
C GLU A 176 -12.72 -5.36 9.74
N ALA A 177 -13.27 -6.52 10.10
CA ALA A 177 -12.99 -7.14 11.40
C ALA A 177 -11.51 -7.56 11.55
N SER A 178 -10.93 -8.14 10.49
CA SER A 178 -9.51 -8.54 10.45
C SER A 178 -8.59 -7.32 10.50
N VAL A 179 -8.96 -6.26 9.78
CA VAL A 179 -8.24 -4.99 9.77
C VAL A 179 -8.25 -4.36 11.17
N LYS A 180 -9.42 -4.24 11.82
CA LYS A 180 -9.55 -3.70 13.18
C LYS A 180 -8.68 -4.48 14.18
N LYS A 181 -8.75 -5.82 14.13
CA LYS A 181 -7.94 -6.66 15.02
C LYS A 181 -6.44 -6.42 14.82
N TRP A 182 -6.00 -6.31 13.56
CA TRP A 182 -4.60 -6.09 13.22
C TRP A 182 -4.12 -4.69 13.62
N LEU A 183 -4.90 -3.63 13.36
CA LEU A 183 -4.59 -2.27 13.79
C LEU A 183 -4.47 -2.18 15.32
N ASN A 184 -5.45 -2.69 16.06
CA ASN A 184 -5.44 -2.69 17.54
C ASN A 184 -4.23 -3.45 18.11
N ALA A 185 -3.85 -4.59 17.51
CA ALA A 185 -2.67 -5.35 17.94
C ALA A 185 -1.36 -4.57 17.71
N ASN A 186 -1.38 -3.54 16.88
CA ASN A 186 -0.25 -2.68 16.58
C ASN A 186 -0.36 -1.28 17.21
N GLY A 187 -1.36 -1.03 18.04
CA GLY A 187 -1.52 0.22 18.79
C GLY A 187 -2.15 1.37 18.00
N LEU A 188 -2.95 1.02 16.98
CA LEU A 188 -3.74 1.96 16.17
C LEU A 188 -5.24 1.76 16.35
#